data_3b1df83ef9dd6bbc0b0158beeb29237b
#
_entry.id   3b1df83ef9dd6bbc0b0158beeb29237b
#
_cell.length_a   1.000
_cell.length_b   1.000
_cell.length_c   1.000
_cell.angle_alpha   90.00
_cell.angle_beta   90.00
_cell.angle_gamma   90.00
#
_symmetry.space_group_name_H-M   'P 1'
#
loop_
_entity.id
_entity.type
_entity.pdbx_description
1 polymer ?
#
loop_
_entity_poly.entity_id
_entity_poly.type
_entity_poly.pdbx_seq_one_letter_code
_entity_poly.pdbx_strand_id
1 'polypeptide(L)'
;MGRNRKLGDVLIKDEDMKILKPLASSQTAEHRQVQRARIILLAGEGYSNAEISAKIGVHRNTVSTFIKKYLAAGLQYALSDSDRSGKPNLITDEEKAYITNIACTKPKELGLAAELWTYRLLRDYIREHCTGNGYPGLKNIAHTTVRNILENNEIKPNKMNYYLVKKDPEFESKMHEVLVIYKQIDMCFDENGNLCIDMDAPKTVTISYDEKPGIQALKNIAPDLPPTSKHGTVGRDYEYKRLGTVSLLAGLDLLTGRIIPSVSDTHKSSDFVEWLKKVDALYPEHDTIRLILDNHSAHTSKETMAYLETKPGRFAFVFTPKHGSWLNLIESFFGKMTRQCLKGMRVESKQELIDRIYKYCEEVNAAPVQYHWTYKMDDISVEEVADAEIDPELSLIG
;
A
#
# COMPACT_ATOMS: atom_id res chain seq x y z
N MET A 1 61.40 31.31 8.28
CA MET A 1 60.97 30.66 9.54
C MET A 1 59.46 30.95 9.76
N GLY A 2 58.64 29.97 9.49
CA GLY A 2 57.18 30.10 9.68
C GLY A 2 56.85 30.24 11.16
N ARG A 3 56.01 31.19 11.51
CA ARG A 3 55.46 31.34 12.87
C ARG A 3 54.74 30.09 13.27
N ASN A 4 55.19 29.45 14.38
CA ASN A 4 54.52 28.29 15.00
C ASN A 4 53.04 28.49 15.05
N ARG A 5 52.28 27.44 14.73
CA ARG A 5 50.82 27.45 14.89
C ARG A 5 50.47 27.70 16.35
N LYS A 6 49.58 28.66 16.61
CA LYS A 6 48.97 28.84 17.94
C LYS A 6 48.10 27.64 18.39
N LEU A 7 47.83 26.65 17.51
CA LEU A 7 46.93 25.52 17.73
C LEU A 7 47.64 24.17 17.97
N GLY A 8 49.01 24.16 18.02
CA GLY A 8 49.76 22.89 18.16
C GLY A 8 49.83 22.10 16.85
N ASP A 9 50.65 21.03 16.86
CA ASP A 9 50.81 20.13 15.73
C ASP A 9 49.54 19.26 15.55
N VAL A 10 49.02 19.15 14.32
CA VAL A 10 47.88 18.32 13.98
C VAL A 10 48.38 16.93 13.66
N LEU A 11 48.23 16.01 14.62
CA LEU A 11 48.52 14.61 14.42
C LEU A 11 47.28 13.91 13.84
N ILE A 12 47.40 13.42 12.59
CA ILE A 12 46.31 12.68 11.92
C ILE A 12 46.52 11.20 12.20
N LYS A 13 45.47 10.52 12.70
CA LYS A 13 45.47 9.09 12.92
C LYS A 13 45.52 8.33 11.58
N ASP A 14 46.17 7.14 11.56
CA ASP A 14 46.26 6.32 10.33
C ASP A 14 44.90 5.95 9.75
N GLU A 15 43.89 5.75 10.61
CA GLU A 15 42.51 5.47 10.20
C GLU A 15 41.89 6.68 9.46
N ASP A 16 42.11 7.89 10.00
CA ASP A 16 41.60 9.13 9.38
C ASP A 16 42.35 9.40 8.06
N MET A 17 43.62 9.07 7.97
CA MET A 17 44.43 9.21 6.76
C MET A 17 43.88 8.38 5.59
N LYS A 18 43.39 7.15 5.87
CA LYS A 18 42.78 6.27 4.88
C LYS A 18 41.47 6.87 4.29
N ILE A 19 40.77 7.69 5.05
CA ILE A 19 39.54 8.37 4.61
C ILE A 19 39.87 9.70 3.92
N LEU A 20 40.78 10.46 4.49
CA LEU A 20 41.11 11.82 4.01
C LEU A 20 41.78 11.85 2.64
N LYS A 21 42.73 10.93 2.36
CA LYS A 21 43.44 10.91 1.08
C LYS A 21 42.53 10.68 -0.13
N PRO A 22 41.67 9.64 -0.17
CA PRO A 22 40.73 9.43 -1.25
C PRO A 22 39.71 10.58 -1.38
N LEU A 23 39.21 11.10 -0.24
CA LEU A 23 38.24 12.18 -0.22
C LEU A 23 38.84 13.48 -0.79
N ALA A 24 40.09 13.83 -0.46
CA ALA A 24 40.77 15.04 -0.94
C ALA A 24 41.02 15.04 -2.46
N SER A 25 41.10 13.84 -3.09
CA SER A 25 41.30 13.67 -4.53
C SER A 25 39.99 13.34 -5.29
N SER A 26 38.88 13.15 -4.59
CA SER A 26 37.61 12.79 -5.20
C SER A 26 37.07 13.90 -6.12
N GLN A 27 36.58 13.48 -7.31
CA GLN A 27 35.89 14.36 -8.26
C GLN A 27 34.36 14.29 -8.10
N THR A 28 33.84 13.29 -7.37
CA THR A 28 32.40 13.05 -7.19
C THR A 28 31.89 13.43 -5.82
N ALA A 29 32.79 13.59 -4.83
CA ALA A 29 32.37 14.02 -3.49
C ALA A 29 32.02 15.51 -3.45
N GLU A 30 31.19 15.89 -2.47
CA GLU A 30 30.81 17.28 -2.28
C GLU A 30 32.05 18.20 -2.15
N HIS A 31 32.10 19.27 -2.92
CA HIS A 31 33.21 20.22 -2.92
C HIS A 31 33.63 20.67 -1.51
N ARG A 32 32.67 20.83 -0.60
CA ARG A 32 32.93 21.23 0.79
C ARG A 32 33.71 20.15 1.56
N GLN A 33 33.38 18.89 1.35
CA GLN A 33 34.04 17.77 2.02
C GLN A 33 35.48 17.59 1.49
N VAL A 34 35.64 17.69 0.18
CA VAL A 34 36.96 17.68 -0.46
C VAL A 34 37.84 18.83 0.08
N GLN A 35 37.31 20.02 0.18
CA GLN A 35 38.00 21.18 0.70
C GLN A 35 38.42 21.01 2.16
N ARG A 36 37.51 20.49 3.02
CA ARG A 36 37.78 20.21 4.44
C ARG A 36 38.84 19.12 4.60
N ALA A 37 38.78 18.06 3.80
CA ALA A 37 39.80 17.01 3.80
C ALA A 37 41.18 17.56 3.45
N ARG A 38 41.27 18.40 2.42
CA ARG A 38 42.54 19.06 2.04
C ARG A 38 43.10 19.98 3.13
N ILE A 39 42.23 20.72 3.83
CA ILE A 39 42.63 21.54 4.98
C ILE A 39 43.29 20.72 6.05
N ILE A 40 42.67 19.58 6.43
CA ILE A 40 43.18 18.70 7.51
C ILE A 40 44.49 18.05 7.08
N LEU A 41 44.59 17.52 5.85
CA LEU A 41 45.82 16.92 5.33
C LEU A 41 47.00 17.89 5.34
N LEU A 42 46.84 19.09 4.73
CA LEU A 42 47.87 20.11 4.73
C LEU A 42 48.22 20.57 6.15
N ALA A 43 47.26 20.53 7.05
CA ALA A 43 47.52 20.82 8.45
C ALA A 43 48.37 19.75 9.12
N GLY A 44 48.17 18.47 8.80
CA GLY A 44 49.03 17.35 9.24
C GLY A 44 50.40 17.34 8.66
N GLU A 45 50.58 17.90 7.44
CA GLU A 45 51.88 18.10 6.79
C GLU A 45 52.67 19.30 7.36
N GLY A 46 52.14 20.01 8.34
CA GLY A 46 52.82 21.09 9.02
C GLY A 46 52.63 22.52 8.42
N TYR A 47 51.84 22.70 7.34
CA TYR A 47 51.60 24.00 6.76
C TYR A 47 50.85 24.92 7.73
N SER A 48 51.22 26.18 7.76
CA SER A 48 50.54 27.23 8.55
C SER A 48 49.15 27.53 8.00
N ASN A 49 48.26 28.09 8.81
CA ASN A 49 46.90 28.47 8.37
C ASN A 49 46.91 29.48 7.22
N ALA A 50 47.96 30.30 7.09
CA ALA A 50 48.12 31.28 5.98
C ALA A 50 48.49 30.55 4.69
N GLU A 51 49.41 29.57 4.74
CA GLU A 51 49.82 28.79 3.57
C GLU A 51 48.68 27.89 3.09
N ILE A 52 47.92 27.24 4.01
CA ILE A 52 46.75 26.44 3.66
C ILE A 52 45.68 27.34 3.01
N SER A 53 45.43 28.51 3.57
CA SER A 53 44.50 29.50 3.02
C SER A 53 44.86 29.89 1.57
N ALA A 54 46.15 30.16 1.29
CA ALA A 54 46.64 30.48 -0.05
C ALA A 54 46.53 29.27 -1.02
N LYS A 55 46.87 28.06 -0.57
CA LYS A 55 46.86 26.82 -1.40
C LYS A 55 45.44 26.40 -1.80
N ILE A 56 44.46 26.56 -0.91
CA ILE A 56 43.09 26.07 -1.11
C ILE A 56 42.15 27.19 -1.59
N GLY A 57 42.51 28.45 -1.44
CA GLY A 57 41.65 29.59 -1.82
C GLY A 57 40.52 29.88 -0.82
N VAL A 58 40.74 29.63 0.49
CA VAL A 58 39.76 29.89 1.54
C VAL A 58 40.29 30.84 2.58
N HIS A 59 39.40 31.52 3.30
CA HIS A 59 39.83 32.47 4.34
C HIS A 59 40.51 31.75 5.52
N ARG A 60 41.53 32.36 6.14
CA ARG A 60 42.29 31.81 7.27
C ARG A 60 41.42 31.37 8.45
N ASN A 61 40.31 32.07 8.71
CA ASN A 61 39.39 31.71 9.77
C ASN A 61 38.68 30.38 9.48
N THR A 62 38.36 30.12 8.21
CA THR A 62 37.79 28.85 7.76
C THR A 62 38.77 27.70 8.03
N VAL A 63 40.04 27.88 7.68
CA VAL A 63 41.10 26.91 7.97
C VAL A 63 41.20 26.61 9.48
N SER A 64 41.26 27.68 10.29
CA SER A 64 41.32 27.58 11.74
C SER A 64 40.10 26.85 12.32
N THR A 65 38.91 27.12 11.80
CA THR A 65 37.65 26.48 12.27
C THR A 65 37.66 24.98 12.05
N PHE A 66 38.05 24.52 10.86
CA PHE A 66 38.05 23.07 10.58
C PHE A 66 39.17 22.33 11.29
N ILE A 67 40.33 22.94 11.46
CA ILE A 67 41.42 22.38 12.30
C ILE A 67 40.95 22.26 13.77
N LYS A 68 40.29 23.28 14.32
CA LYS A 68 39.76 23.23 15.67
C LYS A 68 38.70 22.14 15.82
N LYS A 69 37.79 22.01 14.84
CA LYS A 69 36.78 20.94 14.84
C LYS A 69 37.43 19.54 14.84
N TYR A 70 38.46 19.35 14.02
CA TYR A 70 39.17 18.07 13.97
C TYR A 70 39.84 17.74 15.30
N LEU A 71 40.54 18.70 15.89
CA LEU A 71 41.21 18.52 17.18
C LEU A 71 40.23 18.32 18.36
N ALA A 72 39.05 18.93 18.29
CA ALA A 72 38.07 18.86 19.37
C ALA A 72 37.25 17.55 19.36
N ALA A 73 36.81 17.08 18.20
CA ALA A 73 35.83 15.97 18.11
C ALA A 73 36.10 15.01 16.92
N GLY A 74 37.28 15.06 16.32
CA GLY A 74 37.72 14.12 15.31
C GLY A 74 37.18 14.38 13.90
N LEU A 75 37.46 13.42 12.98
CA LEU A 75 37.25 13.57 11.55
C LEU A 75 35.78 13.81 11.17
N GLN A 76 34.87 13.02 11.72
CA GLN A 76 33.47 13.10 11.35
C GLN A 76 32.87 14.48 11.66
N TYR A 77 33.20 15.04 12.81
CA TYR A 77 32.76 16.39 13.19
C TYR A 77 33.40 17.49 12.33
N ALA A 78 34.63 17.31 11.90
CA ALA A 78 35.30 18.26 11.04
C ALA A 78 34.75 18.24 9.60
N LEU A 79 34.30 17.08 9.09
CA LEU A 79 33.69 16.94 7.76
C LEU A 79 32.22 17.31 7.72
N SER A 80 31.47 17.23 8.86
CA SER A 80 30.05 17.58 8.93
C SER A 80 29.83 19.10 8.98
N ASP A 81 28.69 19.53 8.46
CA ASP A 81 28.22 20.90 8.68
C ASP A 81 27.73 21.04 10.14
N SER A 82 28.03 22.18 10.74
CA SER A 82 27.46 22.52 12.04
C SER A 82 26.02 22.93 11.86
N ASP A 83 25.16 22.48 12.77
CA ASP A 83 23.77 22.96 12.82
C ASP A 83 23.77 24.50 12.90
N ARG A 84 22.96 25.10 12.07
CA ARG A 84 22.74 26.54 12.10
C ARG A 84 21.64 26.81 13.11
N SER A 85 21.86 27.78 13.97
CA SER A 85 20.84 28.29 14.88
C SER A 85 19.73 29.00 14.09
N GLY A 86 18.90 28.34 13.33
CA GLY A 86 17.86 28.92 12.49
C GLY A 86 17.13 30.12 13.12
N LYS A 87 16.08 30.60 12.47
CA LYS A 87 15.22 31.66 13.04
C LYS A 87 14.65 31.14 14.39
N PRO A 88 14.69 31.92 15.48
CA PRO A 88 14.08 31.55 16.75
C PRO A 88 12.63 31.10 16.55
N ASN A 89 12.27 30.01 17.23
CA ASN A 89 10.91 29.48 17.17
C ASN A 89 9.98 30.49 17.87
N LEU A 90 9.14 31.19 17.11
CA LEU A 90 8.25 32.23 17.63
C LEU A 90 6.99 31.64 18.26
N ILE A 91 6.73 30.32 18.10
CA ILE A 91 5.55 29.62 18.62
C ILE A 91 6.00 28.83 19.83
N THR A 92 5.39 29.12 20.96
CA THR A 92 5.68 28.46 22.24
C THR A 92 5.18 27.01 22.27
N ASP A 93 5.64 26.22 23.22
CA ASP A 93 5.20 24.81 23.32
C ASP A 93 3.74 24.73 23.80
N GLU A 94 3.25 25.70 24.58
CA GLU A 94 1.84 25.83 24.95
C GLU A 94 0.97 26.13 23.72
N GLU A 95 1.44 27.02 22.82
CA GLU A 95 0.74 27.32 21.56
C GLU A 95 0.70 26.09 20.63
N LYS A 96 1.77 25.29 20.56
CA LYS A 96 1.79 24.01 19.82
C LYS A 96 0.82 23.00 20.44
N ALA A 97 0.77 22.90 21.77
CA ALA A 97 -0.15 22.03 22.47
C ALA A 97 -1.62 22.44 22.21
N TYR A 98 -1.92 23.75 22.21
CA TYR A 98 -3.23 24.26 21.86
C TYR A 98 -3.63 23.86 20.43
N ILE A 99 -2.76 24.06 19.43
CA ILE A 99 -2.99 23.65 18.03
C ILE A 99 -3.27 22.15 17.93
N THR A 100 -2.48 21.35 18.63
CA THR A 100 -2.61 19.89 18.67
C THR A 100 -3.93 19.45 19.28
N ASN A 101 -4.33 20.07 20.40
CA ASN A 101 -5.59 19.78 21.06
C ASN A 101 -6.79 20.06 20.15
N ILE A 102 -6.84 21.22 19.49
CA ILE A 102 -7.89 21.53 18.53
C ILE A 102 -7.89 20.54 17.36
N ALA A 103 -6.72 20.15 16.85
CA ALA A 103 -6.61 19.18 15.76
C ALA A 103 -7.13 17.78 16.13
N CYS A 104 -7.04 17.39 17.42
CA CYS A 104 -7.56 16.12 17.94
C CYS A 104 -9.06 16.18 18.29
N THR A 105 -9.66 17.37 18.38
CA THR A 105 -11.08 17.55 18.58
C THR A 105 -11.80 17.56 17.22
N LYS A 106 -12.95 16.92 17.10
CA LYS A 106 -13.68 16.93 15.83
C LYS A 106 -14.25 18.33 15.54
N PRO A 107 -14.20 18.81 14.29
CA PRO A 107 -14.78 20.11 13.92
C PRO A 107 -16.23 20.29 14.35
N LYS A 108 -17.05 19.25 14.24
CA LYS A 108 -18.47 19.27 14.66
C LYS A 108 -18.67 19.53 16.15
N GLU A 109 -17.75 19.08 16.99
CA GLU A 109 -17.80 19.32 18.46
C GLU A 109 -17.52 20.80 18.80
N LEU A 110 -16.90 21.49 17.86
CA LEU A 110 -16.61 22.93 17.91
C LEU A 110 -17.59 23.77 17.09
N GLY A 111 -18.74 23.19 16.70
CA GLY A 111 -19.84 23.90 16.02
C GLY A 111 -19.68 24.02 14.49
N LEU A 112 -18.72 23.32 13.89
CA LEU A 112 -18.52 23.33 12.43
C LEU A 112 -19.25 22.15 11.77
N ALA A 113 -19.68 22.31 10.52
CA ALA A 113 -20.34 21.24 9.77
C ALA A 113 -19.39 20.12 9.28
N ALA A 114 -18.08 20.34 9.31
CA ALA A 114 -17.11 19.39 8.82
C ALA A 114 -16.89 18.22 9.81
N GLU A 115 -16.67 17.02 9.31
CA GLU A 115 -16.32 15.84 10.12
C GLU A 115 -14.79 15.72 10.36
N LEU A 116 -13.98 16.19 9.42
CA LEU A 116 -12.52 16.17 9.48
C LEU A 116 -11.95 17.57 9.26
N TRP A 117 -10.78 17.82 9.84
CA TRP A 117 -10.05 19.03 9.58
C TRP A 117 -9.31 18.97 8.24
N THR A 118 -9.42 20.03 7.45
CA THR A 118 -8.34 20.40 6.53
C THR A 118 -7.35 21.32 7.25
N TYR A 119 -6.10 21.34 6.85
CA TYR A 119 -5.12 22.25 7.47
C TYR A 119 -5.50 23.74 7.33
N ARG A 120 -6.28 24.10 6.28
CA ARG A 120 -6.78 25.45 6.08
C ARG A 120 -7.92 25.75 7.07
N LEU A 121 -8.90 24.86 7.16
CA LEU A 121 -10.02 25.02 8.09
C LEU A 121 -9.54 25.13 9.53
N LEU A 122 -8.59 24.26 9.92
CA LEU A 122 -8.00 24.28 11.24
C LEU A 122 -7.24 25.58 11.52
N ARG A 123 -6.45 26.07 10.56
CA ARG A 123 -5.79 27.37 10.65
C ARG A 123 -6.80 28.51 10.87
N ASP A 124 -7.89 28.53 10.09
CA ASP A 124 -8.87 29.60 10.14
C ASP A 124 -9.59 29.60 11.49
N TYR A 125 -9.97 28.42 11.98
CA TYR A 125 -10.54 28.26 13.32
C TYR A 125 -9.58 28.73 14.42
N ILE A 126 -8.31 28.34 14.36
CA ILE A 126 -7.29 28.79 15.32
C ILE A 126 -7.15 30.31 15.30
N ARG A 127 -7.06 30.94 14.13
CA ARG A 127 -6.95 32.39 14.00
C ARG A 127 -8.11 33.15 14.62
N GLU A 128 -9.30 32.63 14.46
CA GLU A 128 -10.53 33.22 14.98
C GLU A 128 -10.62 33.14 16.49
N HIS A 129 -10.22 31.99 17.05
CA HIS A 129 -10.45 31.69 18.48
C HIS A 129 -9.22 31.82 19.36
N CYS A 130 -8.00 31.94 18.81
CA CYS A 130 -6.76 31.95 19.58
C CYS A 130 -6.69 33.09 20.60
N THR A 131 -7.14 34.29 20.26
CA THR A 131 -7.07 35.45 21.16
C THR A 131 -7.97 35.27 22.39
N GLY A 132 -9.20 34.75 22.18
CA GLY A 132 -10.14 34.45 23.27
C GLY A 132 -9.66 33.32 24.19
N ASN A 133 -8.81 32.43 23.68
CA ASN A 133 -8.22 31.32 24.42
C ASN A 133 -6.82 31.63 25.02
N GLY A 134 -6.37 32.88 24.96
CA GLY A 134 -5.10 33.29 25.58
C GLY A 134 -3.83 33.14 24.69
N TYR A 135 -3.99 32.86 23.38
CA TYR A 135 -2.89 32.63 22.45
C TYR A 135 -2.86 33.66 21.30
N PRO A 136 -2.74 34.97 21.58
CA PRO A 136 -2.79 36.02 20.55
C PRO A 136 -1.67 35.91 19.49
N GLY A 137 -0.56 35.23 19.82
CA GLY A 137 0.56 34.99 18.90
C GLY A 137 0.17 34.16 17.66
N LEU A 138 -0.89 33.36 17.77
CA LEU A 138 -1.36 32.51 16.67
C LEU A 138 -2.28 33.23 15.66
N LYS A 139 -2.63 34.49 15.86
CA LYS A 139 -3.55 35.27 15.01
C LYS A 139 -3.15 35.27 13.53
N ASN A 140 -1.86 35.20 13.25
CA ASN A 140 -1.33 35.22 11.87
C ASN A 140 -0.65 33.91 11.46
N ILE A 141 -0.93 32.80 12.15
CA ILE A 141 -0.32 31.51 11.86
C ILE A 141 -0.61 31.05 10.41
N ALA A 142 0.41 30.55 9.71
CA ALA A 142 0.23 29.99 8.37
C ALA A 142 -0.24 28.52 8.42
N HIS A 143 -0.99 28.08 7.41
CA HIS A 143 -1.44 26.69 7.34
C HIS A 143 -0.28 25.69 7.22
N THR A 144 0.85 26.10 6.59
CA THR A 144 2.06 25.30 6.52
C THR A 144 2.71 25.12 7.88
N THR A 145 2.65 26.15 8.74
CA THR A 145 3.16 26.06 10.12
C THR A 145 2.31 25.10 10.96
N VAL A 146 0.97 25.19 10.84
CA VAL A 146 0.04 24.25 11.49
C VAL A 146 0.33 22.82 11.03
N ARG A 147 0.47 22.63 9.72
CA ARG A 147 0.83 21.34 9.14
C ARG A 147 2.14 20.79 9.71
N ASN A 148 3.21 21.57 9.71
CA ASN A 148 4.53 21.13 10.20
C ASN A 148 4.48 20.77 11.69
N ILE A 149 3.75 21.54 12.52
CA ILE A 149 3.58 21.22 13.94
C ILE A 149 2.88 19.87 14.11
N LEU A 150 1.84 19.60 13.34
CA LEU A 150 1.09 18.35 13.44
C LEU A 150 1.85 17.16 12.84
N GLU A 151 2.57 17.34 11.73
CA GLU A 151 3.42 16.30 11.15
C GLU A 151 4.57 15.89 12.09
N ASN A 152 5.17 16.83 12.80
CA ASN A 152 6.20 16.55 13.81
C ASN A 152 5.65 15.73 15.00
N ASN A 153 4.35 15.79 15.25
CA ASN A 153 3.65 14.99 16.27
C ASN A 153 2.91 13.79 15.65
N GLU A 154 3.17 13.45 14.37
CA GLU A 154 2.54 12.35 13.61
C GLU A 154 1.01 12.44 13.50
N ILE A 155 0.42 13.62 13.73
CA ILE A 155 -1.03 13.85 13.69
C ILE A 155 -1.47 14.23 12.29
N LYS A 156 -2.45 13.49 11.76
CA LYS A 156 -3.04 13.68 10.42
C LYS A 156 -4.55 13.91 10.53
N PRO A 157 -5.00 15.11 10.93
CA PRO A 157 -6.40 15.39 11.24
C PRO A 157 -7.34 15.35 10.02
N ASN A 158 -6.78 15.26 8.83
CA ASN A 158 -7.45 15.11 7.54
C ASN A 158 -7.60 13.67 7.07
N LYS A 159 -7.14 12.68 7.88
CA LYS A 159 -7.24 11.26 7.56
C LYS A 159 -8.09 10.53 8.58
N MET A 160 -8.82 9.53 8.12
CA MET A 160 -9.59 8.63 8.96
C MET A 160 -9.05 7.21 8.77
N ASN A 161 -8.74 6.55 9.88
CA ASN A 161 -8.44 5.13 9.90
C ASN A 161 -9.65 4.41 10.48
N TYR A 162 -10.16 3.44 9.72
CA TYR A 162 -11.24 2.58 10.20
C TYR A 162 -10.67 1.45 11.02
N TYR A 163 -11.30 1.15 12.14
CA TYR A 163 -11.01 -0.02 12.96
C TYR A 163 -12.30 -0.72 13.38
N LEU A 164 -12.22 -2.00 13.66
CA LEU A 164 -13.34 -2.83 14.08
C LEU A 164 -13.39 -2.92 15.60
N VAL A 165 -14.49 -2.45 16.20
CA VAL A 165 -14.74 -2.59 17.65
C VAL A 165 -15.14 -4.04 17.98
N LYS A 166 -16.00 -4.63 17.13
CA LYS A 166 -16.41 -6.03 17.27
C LYS A 166 -15.63 -6.86 16.27
N LYS A 167 -14.65 -7.59 16.73
CA LYS A 167 -13.96 -8.61 15.93
C LYS A 167 -14.79 -9.87 15.91
N ASP A 168 -14.72 -10.63 14.80
CA ASP A 168 -15.21 -11.99 14.74
C ASP A 168 -14.45 -12.83 15.81
N PRO A 169 -15.11 -13.48 16.76
CA PRO A 169 -14.41 -14.31 17.75
C PRO A 169 -13.59 -15.44 17.12
N GLU A 170 -14.01 -15.91 15.95
CA GLU A 170 -13.34 -16.98 15.19
C GLU A 170 -12.41 -16.45 14.09
N PHE A 171 -12.09 -15.14 14.13
CA PHE A 171 -11.31 -14.49 13.07
C PHE A 171 -9.97 -15.19 12.81
N GLU A 172 -9.19 -15.43 13.87
CA GLU A 172 -7.85 -16.03 13.75
C GLU A 172 -7.94 -17.49 13.28
N SER A 173 -8.92 -18.27 13.77
CA SER A 173 -9.07 -19.65 13.36
C SER A 173 -9.51 -19.79 11.90
N LYS A 174 -10.50 -19.02 11.46
CA LYS A 174 -10.94 -18.99 10.05
C LYS A 174 -9.86 -18.44 9.11
N MET A 175 -9.11 -17.43 9.56
CA MET A 175 -7.97 -16.93 8.79
C MET A 175 -6.91 -18.04 8.65
N HIS A 176 -6.59 -18.73 9.74
CA HIS A 176 -5.61 -19.81 9.73
C HIS A 176 -6.04 -20.95 8.77
N GLU A 177 -7.30 -21.37 8.80
CA GLU A 177 -7.86 -22.37 7.88
C GLU A 177 -7.66 -21.98 6.41
N VAL A 178 -8.00 -20.74 6.05
CA VAL A 178 -7.79 -20.21 4.69
C VAL A 178 -6.30 -20.17 4.31
N LEU A 179 -5.41 -19.79 5.24
CA LEU A 179 -3.97 -19.76 4.99
C LEU A 179 -3.38 -21.17 4.81
N VAL A 180 -3.83 -22.15 5.57
CA VAL A 180 -3.45 -23.56 5.39
C VAL A 180 -3.83 -24.03 4.00
N ILE A 181 -5.04 -23.71 3.52
CA ILE A 181 -5.47 -24.06 2.16
C ILE A 181 -4.57 -23.39 1.10
N TYR A 182 -4.23 -22.12 1.26
CA TYR A 182 -3.31 -21.45 0.34
C TYR A 182 -1.94 -22.10 0.34
N LYS A 183 -1.45 -22.52 1.50
CA LYS A 183 -0.18 -23.28 1.60
C LYS A 183 -0.28 -24.65 0.91
N GLN A 184 -1.41 -25.37 1.03
CA GLN A 184 -1.67 -26.61 0.28
C GLN A 184 -1.55 -26.38 -1.22
N ILE A 185 -2.12 -25.28 -1.73
CA ILE A 185 -2.04 -24.93 -3.16
C ILE A 185 -0.60 -24.62 -3.56
N ASP A 186 0.13 -23.82 -2.80
CA ASP A 186 1.54 -23.50 -3.09
C ASP A 186 2.42 -24.75 -3.14
N MET A 187 2.15 -25.74 -2.29
CA MET A 187 2.88 -27.02 -2.27
C MET A 187 2.59 -27.91 -3.50
N CYS A 188 1.55 -27.59 -4.29
CA CYS A 188 1.30 -28.28 -5.56
C CYS A 188 2.26 -27.85 -6.67
N PHE A 189 3.12 -26.86 -6.43
CA PHE A 189 4.06 -26.32 -7.42
C PHE A 189 5.51 -26.53 -6.98
N ASP A 190 6.41 -26.72 -7.93
CA ASP A 190 7.86 -26.75 -7.72
C ASP A 190 8.45 -25.32 -7.59
N GLU A 191 9.75 -25.23 -7.30
CA GLU A 191 10.49 -23.97 -7.18
C GLU A 191 10.49 -23.14 -8.48
N ASN A 192 10.19 -23.75 -9.62
CA ASN A 192 10.08 -23.11 -10.93
C ASN A 192 8.63 -22.72 -11.29
N GLY A 193 7.67 -23.00 -10.40
CA GLY A 193 6.25 -22.73 -10.62
C GLY A 193 5.54 -23.76 -11.51
N ASN A 194 6.12 -24.95 -11.72
CA ASN A 194 5.46 -26.02 -12.44
C ASN A 194 4.58 -26.85 -11.50
N LEU A 195 3.42 -27.27 -11.98
CA LEU A 195 2.51 -28.11 -11.23
C LEU A 195 3.07 -29.52 -11.03
N CYS A 196 3.13 -30.00 -9.77
CA CYS A 196 3.72 -31.28 -9.39
C CYS A 196 2.69 -32.36 -9.07
N ILE A 197 1.39 -32.11 -9.26
CA ILE A 197 0.31 -33.06 -8.99
C ILE A 197 -0.19 -33.70 -10.30
N ASP A 198 -0.72 -34.93 -10.19
CA ASP A 198 -1.40 -35.59 -11.28
C ASP A 198 -2.79 -34.98 -11.47
N MET A 199 -2.99 -34.34 -12.62
CA MET A 199 -4.27 -33.68 -12.94
C MET A 199 -5.38 -34.67 -13.30
N ASP A 200 -5.07 -35.93 -13.63
CA ASP A 200 -6.03 -36.96 -13.96
C ASP A 200 -6.48 -37.78 -12.75
N ALA A 201 -5.74 -37.69 -11.64
CA ALA A 201 -6.14 -38.32 -10.38
C ALA A 201 -7.27 -37.52 -9.68
N PRO A 202 -8.14 -38.20 -8.86
CA PRO A 202 -9.10 -37.49 -8.03
C PRO A 202 -8.42 -36.47 -7.12
N LYS A 203 -8.95 -35.25 -7.11
CA LYS A 203 -8.34 -34.13 -6.38
C LYS A 203 -9.38 -33.19 -5.81
N THR A 204 -8.93 -32.33 -4.90
CA THR A 204 -9.70 -31.17 -4.44
C THR A 204 -9.34 -29.95 -5.25
N VAL A 205 -10.27 -29.51 -6.10
CA VAL A 205 -10.15 -28.23 -6.82
C VAL A 205 -10.52 -27.10 -5.88
N THR A 206 -9.62 -26.15 -5.65
CA THR A 206 -9.90 -25.01 -4.77
C THR A 206 -10.15 -23.76 -5.59
N ILE A 207 -11.30 -23.15 -5.38
CA ILE A 207 -11.77 -21.97 -6.10
C ILE A 207 -12.03 -20.84 -5.09
N SER A 208 -11.40 -19.69 -5.30
CA SER A 208 -11.71 -18.43 -4.61
C SER A 208 -12.88 -17.77 -5.33
N TYR A 209 -14.01 -17.60 -4.66
CA TYR A 209 -15.26 -17.08 -5.26
C TYR A 209 -15.69 -15.77 -4.59
N ASP A 210 -16.24 -14.85 -5.37
CA ASP A 210 -16.90 -13.63 -4.89
C ASP A 210 -17.79 -13.01 -5.96
N GLU A 211 -18.58 -12.00 -5.59
CA GLU A 211 -19.41 -11.21 -6.48
C GLU A 211 -18.84 -9.80 -6.66
N LYS A 212 -18.93 -9.29 -7.90
CA LYS A 212 -18.74 -7.89 -8.22
C LYS A 212 -20.04 -7.27 -8.70
N PRO A 213 -20.85 -6.72 -7.76
CA PRO A 213 -22.15 -6.15 -8.09
C PRO A 213 -22.01 -4.77 -8.72
N GLY A 214 -23.09 -4.30 -9.35
CA GLY A 214 -23.29 -2.91 -9.74
C GLY A 214 -22.37 -2.41 -10.85
N ILE A 215 -21.89 -3.27 -11.74
CA ILE A 215 -21.12 -2.86 -12.91
C ILE A 215 -22.05 -2.09 -13.85
N GLN A 216 -21.75 -0.80 -14.10
CA GLN A 216 -22.63 0.09 -14.83
C GLN A 216 -22.41 0.02 -16.35
N ALA A 217 -23.49 -0.15 -17.11
CA ALA A 217 -23.50 0.05 -18.55
C ALA A 217 -23.73 1.55 -18.84
N LEU A 218 -22.69 2.24 -19.29
CA LEU A 218 -22.69 3.67 -19.57
C LEU A 218 -22.45 3.91 -21.06
N LYS A 219 -23.31 4.73 -21.67
CA LYS A 219 -23.20 5.15 -23.08
C LYS A 219 -22.84 6.63 -23.16
N ASN A 220 -21.89 6.98 -24.02
CA ASN A 220 -21.61 8.37 -24.36
C ASN A 220 -22.81 9.00 -25.10
N ILE A 221 -23.05 10.29 -24.87
CA ILE A 221 -24.02 11.07 -25.65
C ILE A 221 -23.38 11.60 -26.93
N ALA A 222 -22.11 12.00 -26.86
CA ALA A 222 -21.30 12.43 -27.98
C ALA A 222 -20.07 11.51 -28.18
N PRO A 223 -19.53 11.39 -29.40
CA PRO A 223 -18.28 10.62 -29.65
C PRO A 223 -17.10 11.19 -28.86
N ASP A 224 -16.19 10.29 -28.44
CA ASP A 224 -14.93 10.70 -27.86
C ASP A 224 -14.08 11.46 -28.90
N LEU A 225 -13.39 12.51 -28.44
CA LEU A 225 -12.47 13.28 -29.26
C LEU A 225 -11.06 12.66 -29.17
N PRO A 226 -10.40 12.37 -30.30
CA PRO A 226 -9.06 11.81 -30.28
C PRO A 226 -8.03 12.81 -29.71
N PRO A 227 -6.88 12.33 -29.19
CA PRO A 227 -5.78 13.19 -28.81
C PRO A 227 -5.31 14.06 -29.97
N THR A 228 -4.95 15.30 -29.69
CA THR A 228 -4.38 16.26 -30.64
C THR A 228 -3.07 16.80 -30.12
N SER A 229 -2.30 17.53 -30.97
CA SER A 229 -1.06 18.19 -30.54
C SER A 229 -1.26 19.23 -29.42
N LYS A 230 -2.47 19.75 -29.27
CA LYS A 230 -2.85 20.71 -28.19
C LYS A 230 -3.38 20.02 -26.95
N HIS A 231 -3.96 18.84 -27.09
CA HIS A 231 -4.57 18.05 -26.02
C HIS A 231 -4.14 16.58 -26.15
N GLY A 232 -3.13 16.19 -25.39
CA GLY A 232 -2.51 14.86 -25.45
C GLY A 232 -3.36 13.71 -24.89
N THR A 233 -4.62 13.95 -24.52
CA THR A 233 -5.54 12.95 -23.96
C THR A 233 -6.83 12.86 -24.78
N VAL A 234 -7.50 11.70 -24.68
CA VAL A 234 -8.86 11.54 -25.21
C VAL A 234 -9.79 12.49 -24.50
N GLY A 235 -10.50 13.32 -25.24
CA GLY A 235 -11.58 14.17 -24.71
C GLY A 235 -12.89 13.39 -24.71
N ARG A 236 -13.61 13.43 -23.59
CA ARG A 236 -14.91 12.78 -23.43
C ARG A 236 -15.91 13.75 -22.84
N ASP A 237 -17.16 13.70 -23.34
CA ASP A 237 -18.26 14.46 -22.77
C ASP A 237 -18.52 14.02 -21.32
N TYR A 238 -18.86 14.97 -20.47
CA TYR A 238 -19.30 14.71 -19.09
C TYR A 238 -20.66 14.01 -19.04
N GLU A 239 -21.53 14.24 -20.01
CA GLU A 239 -22.85 13.63 -20.07
C GLU A 239 -22.78 12.19 -20.57
N TYR A 240 -23.57 11.34 -19.95
CA TYR A 240 -23.69 9.94 -20.32
C TYR A 240 -25.10 9.41 -20.04
N LYS A 241 -25.50 8.40 -20.77
CA LYS A 241 -26.76 7.67 -20.52
C LYS A 241 -26.44 6.37 -19.77
N ARG A 242 -27.22 6.09 -18.72
CA ARG A 242 -27.19 4.80 -18.01
C ARG A 242 -28.10 3.81 -18.69
N LEU A 243 -27.57 2.62 -19.00
CA LEU A 243 -28.29 1.54 -19.69
C LEU A 243 -28.61 0.37 -18.74
N GLY A 244 -28.34 0.52 -17.46
CA GLY A 244 -28.55 -0.47 -16.41
C GLY A 244 -27.24 -0.91 -15.76
N THR A 245 -27.36 -1.93 -14.93
CA THR A 245 -26.25 -2.56 -14.19
C THR A 245 -26.27 -4.06 -14.38
N VAL A 246 -25.10 -4.68 -14.19
CA VAL A 246 -24.97 -6.15 -14.09
C VAL A 246 -24.11 -6.48 -12.86
N SER A 247 -24.22 -7.73 -12.42
CA SER A 247 -23.35 -8.35 -11.42
C SER A 247 -22.52 -9.45 -12.07
N LEU A 248 -21.23 -9.47 -11.78
CA LEU A 248 -20.34 -10.57 -12.16
C LEU A 248 -20.15 -11.47 -10.95
N LEU A 249 -20.56 -12.72 -11.07
CA LEU A 249 -20.23 -13.81 -10.15
C LEU A 249 -19.01 -14.52 -10.73
N ALA A 250 -17.93 -14.65 -10.02
CA ALA A 250 -16.72 -15.25 -10.57
C ALA A 250 -15.97 -16.10 -9.56
N GLY A 251 -15.41 -17.21 -10.05
CA GLY A 251 -14.47 -18.03 -9.31
C GLY A 251 -13.09 -17.99 -9.98
N LEU A 252 -12.05 -17.97 -9.18
CA LEU A 252 -10.66 -18.12 -9.56
C LEU A 252 -10.20 -19.53 -9.12
N ASP A 253 -9.95 -20.40 -10.06
CA ASP A 253 -9.31 -21.70 -9.81
C ASP A 253 -7.85 -21.43 -9.41
N LEU A 254 -7.47 -21.80 -8.19
CA LEU A 254 -6.17 -21.48 -7.62
C LEU A 254 -5.04 -22.35 -8.18
N LEU A 255 -5.35 -23.53 -8.73
CA LEU A 255 -4.35 -24.39 -9.38
C LEU A 255 -4.02 -23.92 -10.79
N THR A 256 -5.03 -23.51 -11.54
CA THR A 256 -4.87 -23.19 -12.96
C THR A 256 -4.80 -21.70 -13.26
N GLY A 257 -5.21 -20.86 -12.31
CA GLY A 257 -5.36 -19.40 -12.51
C GLY A 257 -6.54 -19.01 -13.41
N ARG A 258 -7.41 -19.98 -13.78
CA ARG A 258 -8.56 -19.72 -14.66
C ARG A 258 -9.70 -19.04 -13.92
N ILE A 259 -10.37 -18.15 -14.62
CA ILE A 259 -11.56 -17.45 -14.14
C ILE A 259 -12.80 -18.16 -14.69
N ILE A 260 -13.77 -18.42 -13.80
CA ILE A 260 -15.06 -18.99 -14.12
C ILE A 260 -16.14 -17.91 -13.93
N PRO A 261 -16.46 -17.12 -14.96
CA PRO A 261 -17.39 -16.01 -14.83
C PRO A 261 -18.84 -16.43 -15.04
N SER A 262 -19.77 -15.75 -14.39
CA SER A 262 -21.18 -15.71 -14.72
C SER A 262 -21.69 -14.29 -14.56
N VAL A 263 -22.31 -13.71 -15.59
CA VAL A 263 -22.86 -12.35 -15.56
C VAL A 263 -24.37 -12.42 -15.47
N SER A 264 -24.93 -11.77 -14.44
CA SER A 264 -26.36 -11.76 -14.17
C SER A 264 -26.84 -10.32 -13.91
N ASP A 265 -28.14 -10.11 -13.92
CA ASP A 265 -28.76 -8.84 -13.53
C ASP A 265 -28.74 -8.64 -12.01
N THR A 266 -28.64 -9.73 -11.27
CA THR A 266 -28.63 -9.74 -9.79
C THR A 266 -27.45 -10.60 -9.28
N HIS A 267 -27.36 -10.74 -7.98
CA HIS A 267 -26.42 -11.63 -7.28
C HIS A 267 -27.15 -12.34 -6.14
N LYS A 268 -28.33 -12.91 -6.47
CA LYS A 268 -29.17 -13.64 -5.53
C LYS A 268 -28.72 -15.09 -5.42
N SER A 269 -29.34 -15.82 -4.50
CA SER A 269 -29.08 -17.26 -4.31
C SER A 269 -29.30 -18.06 -5.58
N SER A 270 -30.31 -17.74 -6.39
CA SER A 270 -30.56 -18.39 -7.69
C SER A 270 -29.39 -18.19 -8.67
N ASP A 271 -28.80 -16.99 -8.71
CA ASP A 271 -27.65 -16.71 -9.60
C ASP A 271 -26.42 -17.51 -9.11
N PHE A 272 -26.23 -17.62 -7.79
CA PHE A 272 -25.16 -18.41 -7.20
C PHE A 272 -25.34 -19.90 -7.49
N VAL A 273 -26.55 -20.45 -7.35
CA VAL A 273 -26.87 -21.85 -7.69
C VAL A 273 -26.58 -22.13 -9.18
N GLU A 274 -26.96 -21.24 -10.09
CA GLU A 274 -26.65 -21.40 -11.50
C GLU A 274 -25.13 -21.36 -11.75
N TRP A 275 -24.39 -20.53 -11.01
CA TRP A 275 -22.94 -20.55 -11.07
C TRP A 275 -22.35 -21.85 -10.53
N LEU A 276 -22.88 -22.42 -9.42
CA LEU A 276 -22.47 -23.72 -8.88
C LEU A 276 -22.69 -24.85 -9.90
N LYS A 277 -23.84 -24.87 -10.59
CA LYS A 277 -24.13 -25.85 -11.66
C LYS A 277 -23.11 -25.76 -12.80
N LYS A 278 -22.71 -24.53 -13.17
CA LYS A 278 -21.67 -24.28 -14.16
C LYS A 278 -20.32 -24.84 -13.72
N VAL A 279 -19.94 -24.61 -12.46
CA VAL A 279 -18.69 -25.15 -11.90
C VAL A 279 -18.74 -26.67 -11.82
N ASP A 280 -19.82 -27.24 -11.36
CA ASP A 280 -20.04 -28.71 -11.31
C ASP A 280 -19.80 -29.38 -12.66
N ALA A 281 -20.30 -28.75 -13.75
CA ALA A 281 -20.15 -29.27 -15.09
C ALA A 281 -18.74 -29.11 -15.70
N LEU A 282 -17.88 -28.25 -15.11
CA LEU A 282 -16.53 -27.98 -15.61
C LEU A 282 -15.48 -28.99 -15.13
N TYR A 283 -15.71 -29.64 -13.99
CA TYR A 283 -14.76 -30.55 -13.35
C TYR A 283 -15.26 -31.98 -13.32
N PRO A 284 -14.34 -32.97 -13.41
CA PRO A 284 -14.69 -34.39 -13.30
C PRO A 284 -15.56 -34.72 -12.08
N GLU A 285 -16.46 -35.66 -12.21
CA GLU A 285 -17.39 -36.02 -11.13
C GLU A 285 -16.69 -36.57 -9.85
N HIS A 286 -15.49 -37.13 -10.00
CA HIS A 286 -14.70 -37.66 -8.91
C HIS A 286 -13.89 -36.63 -8.14
N ASP A 287 -13.81 -35.35 -8.62
CA ASP A 287 -13.14 -34.28 -7.92
C ASP A 287 -14.03 -33.70 -6.82
N THR A 288 -13.44 -33.20 -5.76
CA THR A 288 -14.12 -32.34 -4.77
C THR A 288 -13.88 -30.90 -5.12
N ILE A 289 -14.91 -30.06 -5.04
CA ILE A 289 -14.84 -28.64 -5.31
C ILE A 289 -14.88 -27.87 -3.99
N ARG A 290 -13.75 -27.31 -3.59
CA ARG A 290 -13.64 -26.46 -2.41
C ARG A 290 -13.81 -25.01 -2.81
N LEU A 291 -14.73 -24.30 -2.18
CA LEU A 291 -14.98 -22.88 -2.42
C LEU A 291 -14.54 -22.07 -1.20
N ILE A 292 -13.60 -21.14 -1.40
CA ILE A 292 -13.30 -20.08 -0.43
C ILE A 292 -14.20 -18.91 -0.78
N LEU A 293 -15.07 -18.50 0.16
CA LEU A 293 -16.10 -17.49 -0.07
C LEU A 293 -16.39 -16.69 1.21
N ASP A 294 -17.03 -15.56 1.07
CA ASP A 294 -17.41 -14.73 2.20
C ASP A 294 -18.71 -15.21 2.88
N ASN A 295 -19.09 -14.54 3.97
CA ASN A 295 -20.31 -14.88 4.72
C ASN A 295 -21.59 -14.24 4.11
N HIS A 296 -21.67 -14.06 2.78
CA HIS A 296 -22.87 -13.54 2.16
C HIS A 296 -24.05 -14.51 2.31
N SER A 297 -25.23 -13.98 2.61
CA SER A 297 -26.43 -14.82 2.91
C SER A 297 -26.90 -15.69 1.75
N ALA A 298 -26.52 -15.37 0.52
CA ALA A 298 -26.81 -16.20 -0.65
C ALA A 298 -26.15 -17.58 -0.57
N HIS A 299 -24.95 -17.67 0.05
CA HIS A 299 -24.15 -18.90 0.12
C HIS A 299 -24.76 -19.96 1.04
N THR A 300 -25.48 -19.55 2.09
CA THR A 300 -26.14 -20.41 3.06
C THR A 300 -27.67 -20.37 2.96
N SER A 301 -28.19 -19.87 1.85
CA SER A 301 -29.63 -19.79 1.63
C SER A 301 -30.28 -21.18 1.50
N LYS A 302 -31.58 -21.27 1.76
CA LYS A 302 -32.34 -22.53 1.60
C LYS A 302 -32.23 -23.09 0.18
N GLU A 303 -32.17 -22.22 -0.83
CA GLU A 303 -32.05 -22.60 -2.24
C GLU A 303 -30.68 -23.20 -2.53
N THR A 304 -29.63 -22.61 -2.00
CA THR A 304 -28.24 -23.07 -2.13
C THR A 304 -28.09 -24.41 -1.41
N MET A 305 -28.57 -24.54 -0.17
CA MET A 305 -28.50 -25.79 0.60
C MET A 305 -29.27 -26.93 -0.07
N ALA A 306 -30.47 -26.66 -0.61
CA ALA A 306 -31.23 -27.64 -1.36
C ALA A 306 -30.48 -28.15 -2.61
N TYR A 307 -29.73 -27.28 -3.30
CA TYR A 307 -28.89 -27.73 -4.41
C TYR A 307 -27.72 -28.58 -3.93
N LEU A 308 -27.02 -28.18 -2.87
CA LEU A 308 -25.88 -28.92 -2.32
C LEU A 308 -26.28 -30.32 -1.82
N GLU A 309 -27.47 -30.46 -1.23
CA GLU A 309 -28.05 -31.79 -0.83
C GLU A 309 -28.18 -32.73 -2.03
N THR A 310 -28.37 -32.22 -3.25
CA THR A 310 -28.42 -33.08 -4.47
C THR A 310 -27.04 -33.55 -4.92
N LYS A 311 -25.96 -33.02 -4.34
CA LYS A 311 -24.57 -33.26 -4.73
C LYS A 311 -23.71 -33.62 -3.50
N PRO A 312 -24.04 -34.67 -2.76
CA PRO A 312 -23.34 -35.01 -1.51
C PRO A 312 -21.85 -35.27 -1.75
N GLY A 313 -20.97 -34.65 -0.93
CA GLY A 313 -19.52 -34.78 -1.01
C GLY A 313 -18.84 -34.05 -2.19
N ARG A 314 -19.62 -33.35 -3.05
CA ARG A 314 -19.09 -32.66 -4.22
C ARG A 314 -18.52 -31.32 -3.88
N PHE A 315 -19.18 -30.58 -3.00
CA PHE A 315 -18.80 -29.21 -2.63
C PHE A 315 -18.40 -29.13 -1.17
N ALA A 316 -17.32 -28.39 -0.89
CA ALA A 316 -16.87 -28.04 0.45
C ALA A 316 -16.72 -26.51 0.52
N PHE A 317 -17.41 -25.85 1.46
CA PHE A 317 -17.36 -24.42 1.63
C PHE A 317 -16.42 -24.05 2.77
N VAL A 318 -15.54 -23.09 2.52
CA VAL A 318 -14.63 -22.51 3.50
C VAL A 318 -14.93 -21.02 3.58
N PHE A 319 -15.42 -20.58 4.73
CA PHE A 319 -15.83 -19.21 4.92
C PHE A 319 -14.68 -18.35 5.42
N THR A 320 -14.43 -17.22 4.74
CA THR A 320 -13.52 -16.21 5.28
C THR A 320 -14.10 -15.62 6.58
N PRO A 321 -13.26 -15.14 7.51
CA PRO A 321 -13.77 -14.47 8.70
C PRO A 321 -14.58 -13.22 8.34
N LYS A 322 -15.55 -12.85 9.18
CA LYS A 322 -16.30 -11.61 8.98
C LYS A 322 -15.35 -10.41 8.90
N HIS A 323 -15.56 -9.56 7.91
CA HIS A 323 -14.67 -8.44 7.57
C HIS A 323 -13.26 -8.87 7.09
N GLY A 324 -13.09 -10.13 6.69
CA GLY A 324 -11.87 -10.70 6.14
C GLY A 324 -11.91 -10.90 4.61
N SER A 325 -12.74 -10.17 3.86
CA SER A 325 -12.84 -10.30 2.38
C SER A 325 -11.49 -10.15 1.68
N TRP A 326 -10.57 -9.36 2.27
CA TRP A 326 -9.21 -9.21 1.75
C TRP A 326 -8.42 -10.54 1.70
N LEU A 327 -8.83 -11.57 2.43
CA LEU A 327 -8.30 -12.95 2.33
C LEU A 327 -8.73 -13.65 1.05
N ASN A 328 -9.75 -13.15 0.35
CA ASN A 328 -10.27 -13.78 -0.86
C ASN A 328 -9.45 -13.36 -2.09
N LEU A 329 -8.69 -14.28 -2.69
CA LEU A 329 -7.77 -13.99 -3.81
C LEU A 329 -8.46 -13.46 -5.07
N ILE A 330 -9.72 -13.78 -5.30
CA ILE A 330 -10.51 -13.28 -6.44
C ILE A 330 -10.62 -11.75 -6.45
N GLU A 331 -10.53 -11.09 -5.29
CA GLU A 331 -10.54 -9.63 -5.17
C GLU A 331 -9.36 -8.99 -5.96
N SER A 332 -8.23 -9.67 -6.03
CA SER A 332 -7.09 -9.24 -6.84
C SER A 332 -7.42 -9.21 -8.33
N PHE A 333 -8.15 -10.24 -8.81
CA PHE A 333 -8.67 -10.27 -10.19
C PHE A 333 -9.68 -9.14 -10.43
N PHE A 334 -10.64 -8.92 -9.54
CA PHE A 334 -11.60 -7.82 -9.68
C PHE A 334 -10.92 -6.45 -9.69
N GLY A 335 -9.88 -6.27 -8.90
CA GLY A 335 -9.04 -5.06 -8.93
C GLY A 335 -8.34 -4.86 -10.27
N LYS A 336 -7.75 -5.92 -10.85
CA LYS A 336 -7.11 -5.92 -12.18
C LYS A 336 -8.14 -5.63 -13.27
N MET A 337 -9.27 -6.34 -13.29
CA MET A 337 -10.36 -6.15 -14.23
C MET A 337 -10.90 -4.70 -14.20
N THR A 338 -11.08 -4.14 -13.01
CA THR A 338 -11.55 -2.75 -12.86
C THR A 338 -10.61 -1.77 -13.54
N ARG A 339 -9.30 -1.94 -13.38
CA ARG A 339 -8.29 -1.05 -13.96
C ARG A 339 -8.12 -1.23 -15.46
N GLN A 340 -8.15 -2.48 -15.95
CA GLN A 340 -7.81 -2.82 -17.34
C GLN A 340 -9.01 -2.82 -18.28
N CYS A 341 -10.19 -3.22 -17.79
CA CYS A 341 -11.38 -3.41 -18.61
C CYS A 341 -12.48 -2.37 -18.30
N LEU A 342 -12.87 -2.26 -17.03
CA LEU A 342 -14.06 -1.48 -16.67
C LEU A 342 -13.80 0.03 -16.59
N LYS A 343 -12.58 0.44 -16.24
CA LYS A 343 -12.22 1.86 -16.10
C LYS A 343 -12.36 2.59 -17.42
N GLY A 344 -13.29 3.53 -17.48
CA GLY A 344 -13.54 4.33 -18.66
C GLY A 344 -14.31 3.60 -19.79
N MET A 345 -14.79 2.38 -19.54
CA MET A 345 -15.61 1.64 -20.52
C MET A 345 -16.89 2.43 -20.86
N ARG A 346 -17.23 2.43 -22.16
CA ARG A 346 -18.51 2.90 -22.70
C ARG A 346 -19.03 1.85 -23.64
N VAL A 347 -20.35 1.68 -23.64
CA VAL A 347 -21.06 0.63 -24.39
C VAL A 347 -22.32 1.19 -25.01
N GLU A 348 -22.74 0.60 -26.13
CA GLU A 348 -23.98 0.96 -26.83
C GLU A 348 -25.21 0.30 -26.20
N SER A 349 -25.02 -0.85 -25.53
CA SER A 349 -26.07 -1.61 -24.87
C SER A 349 -25.57 -2.30 -23.61
N LYS A 350 -26.50 -2.75 -22.77
CA LYS A 350 -26.20 -3.61 -21.61
C LYS A 350 -25.60 -4.95 -22.07
N GLN A 351 -26.06 -5.49 -23.20
CA GLN A 351 -25.54 -6.74 -23.76
C GLN A 351 -24.07 -6.59 -24.16
N GLU A 352 -23.68 -5.48 -24.77
CA GLU A 352 -22.28 -5.22 -25.09
C GLU A 352 -21.37 -5.20 -23.84
N LEU A 353 -21.88 -4.66 -22.70
CA LEU A 353 -21.14 -4.75 -21.43
C LEU A 353 -20.91 -6.21 -21.03
N ILE A 354 -21.95 -7.04 -21.10
CA ILE A 354 -21.89 -8.46 -20.77
C ILE A 354 -20.87 -9.17 -21.66
N ASP A 355 -20.96 -8.97 -22.97
CA ASP A 355 -20.07 -9.59 -23.97
C ASP A 355 -18.61 -9.19 -23.74
N ARG A 356 -18.36 -7.93 -23.39
CA ARG A 356 -17.01 -7.42 -23.09
C ARG A 356 -16.45 -7.96 -21.79
N ILE A 357 -17.29 -8.21 -20.78
CA ILE A 357 -16.89 -8.87 -19.55
C ILE A 357 -16.46 -10.31 -19.83
N TYR A 358 -17.26 -11.07 -20.57
CA TYR A 358 -16.90 -12.44 -20.95
C TYR A 358 -15.64 -12.48 -21.80
N LYS A 359 -15.53 -11.62 -22.79
CA LYS A 359 -14.33 -11.52 -23.64
C LYS A 359 -13.07 -11.23 -22.83
N TYR A 360 -13.13 -10.32 -21.84
CA TYR A 360 -12.00 -10.06 -20.96
C TYR A 360 -11.61 -11.30 -20.14
N CYS A 361 -12.60 -12.05 -19.62
CA CYS A 361 -12.32 -13.29 -18.91
C CYS A 361 -11.70 -14.36 -19.82
N GLU A 362 -12.13 -14.46 -21.09
CA GLU A 362 -11.54 -15.34 -22.10
C GLU A 362 -10.09 -14.95 -22.41
N GLU A 363 -9.81 -13.65 -22.57
CA GLU A 363 -8.45 -13.13 -22.79
C GLU A 363 -7.53 -13.46 -21.58
N VAL A 364 -8.03 -13.33 -20.36
CA VAL A 364 -7.29 -13.73 -19.14
C VAL A 364 -7.06 -15.25 -19.13
N ASN A 365 -8.07 -16.04 -19.49
CA ASN A 365 -8.01 -17.50 -19.50
C ASN A 365 -7.14 -18.06 -20.64
N ALA A 366 -6.85 -17.28 -21.69
CA ALA A 366 -5.91 -17.67 -22.76
C ALA A 366 -4.46 -17.68 -22.27
N ALA A 367 -4.14 -16.88 -21.25
CA ALA A 367 -2.84 -16.86 -20.57
C ALA A 367 -3.07 -16.65 -19.06
N PRO A 368 -3.56 -17.69 -18.37
CA PRO A 368 -3.95 -17.57 -16.96
C PRO A 368 -2.74 -17.29 -16.09
N VAL A 369 -2.93 -16.44 -15.09
CA VAL A 369 -1.91 -16.09 -14.11
C VAL A 369 -2.29 -16.69 -12.77
N GLN A 370 -1.38 -17.42 -12.18
CA GLN A 370 -1.54 -17.94 -10.83
C GLN A 370 -1.38 -16.80 -9.83
N TYR A 371 -2.24 -16.81 -8.82
CA TYR A 371 -2.21 -15.87 -7.72
C TYR A 371 -1.68 -16.57 -6.49
N HIS A 372 -0.57 -16.08 -5.94
CA HIS A 372 0.02 -16.59 -4.72
C HIS A 372 -0.28 -15.67 -3.54
N TRP A 373 -0.60 -16.26 -2.41
CA TRP A 373 -0.77 -15.54 -1.16
C TRP A 373 0.58 -15.41 -0.45
N THR A 374 0.90 -14.25 0.08
CA THR A 374 2.21 -14.01 0.71
C THR A 374 2.12 -13.61 2.19
N TYR A 375 0.99 -13.03 2.62
CA TYR A 375 0.85 -12.54 3.99
C TYR A 375 0.75 -13.68 4.99
N LYS A 376 1.62 -13.70 6.01
CA LYS A 376 1.67 -14.71 7.08
C LYS A 376 1.86 -16.17 6.60
N MET A 377 2.37 -16.40 5.40
CA MET A 377 2.60 -17.75 4.90
C MET A 377 3.75 -18.48 5.62
N ASP A 378 4.70 -17.72 6.17
CA ASP A 378 5.81 -18.26 6.96
C ASP A 378 5.36 -18.74 8.35
N ASP A 379 4.17 -18.30 8.82
CA ASP A 379 3.57 -18.72 10.07
C ASP A 379 2.91 -20.11 9.96
N ILE A 380 2.71 -20.65 8.73
CA ILE A 380 2.07 -21.93 8.47
C ILE A 380 3.14 -23.00 8.21
N SER A 381 3.21 -24.01 9.06
CA SER A 381 4.15 -25.14 8.92
C SER A 381 3.67 -26.17 7.89
N VAL A 382 4.61 -26.93 7.34
CA VAL A 382 4.29 -28.05 6.41
C VAL A 382 3.56 -29.19 7.14
N GLU A 383 3.84 -29.37 8.42
CA GLU A 383 3.21 -30.40 9.26
C GLU A 383 1.71 -30.09 9.47
N GLU A 384 1.34 -28.83 9.73
CA GLU A 384 -0.06 -28.40 9.84
C GLU A 384 -0.84 -28.62 8.54
N VAL A 385 -0.18 -28.50 7.39
CA VAL A 385 -0.79 -28.76 6.09
C VAL A 385 -1.07 -30.25 5.87
N ALA A 386 -0.17 -31.11 6.33
CA ALA A 386 -0.30 -32.57 6.20
C ALA A 386 -1.41 -33.13 7.11
N ASP A 387 -1.61 -32.52 8.29
CA ASP A 387 -2.62 -32.94 9.27
C ASP A 387 -4.03 -32.36 8.96
N ALA A 388 -4.14 -31.40 8.07
CA ALA A 388 -5.42 -30.81 7.67
C ALA A 388 -6.15 -31.70 6.64
N GLU A 389 -6.58 -32.89 7.04
CA GLU A 389 -7.68 -33.60 6.37
C GLU A 389 -8.96 -32.77 6.58
N ILE A 390 -9.44 -32.14 5.54
CA ILE A 390 -10.67 -31.34 5.61
C ILE A 390 -11.84 -32.31 5.64
N ASP A 391 -12.47 -32.42 6.80
CA ASP A 391 -13.70 -33.14 6.97
C ASP A 391 -14.82 -32.47 6.15
N PRO A 392 -15.36 -33.14 5.11
CA PRO A 392 -16.42 -32.58 4.29
C PRO A 392 -17.72 -32.29 5.05
N GLU A 393 -17.92 -32.95 6.21
CA GLU A 393 -19.16 -32.79 7.01
C GLU A 393 -19.14 -31.53 7.90
N LEU A 394 -17.97 -31.03 8.31
CA LEU A 394 -17.85 -29.83 9.16
C LEU A 394 -18.06 -28.50 8.41
N SER A 395 -17.92 -28.47 7.10
CA SER A 395 -18.01 -27.25 6.29
C SER A 395 -19.45 -26.77 5.98
N LEU A 396 -20.47 -27.57 6.30
CA LEU A 396 -21.87 -27.23 6.03
C LEU A 396 -22.64 -26.64 7.24
N ILE A 397 -22.00 -26.53 8.42
CA ILE A 397 -22.62 -26.05 9.65
C ILE A 397 -21.82 -24.80 10.13
N GLY A 398 -22.04 -23.64 9.51
CA GLY A 398 -21.48 -22.36 9.90
C GLY A 398 -22.53 -21.27 10.06
#